data_e521f3a037847546357fd487c7815e90
#
_entry.id   e521f3a037847546357fd487c7815e90
#
_cell.length_a   1.000
_cell.length_b   1.000
_cell.length_c   1.000
_cell.angle_alpha   90.00
_cell.angle_beta   90.00
_cell.angle_gamma   90.00
#
_symmetry.space_group_name_H-M   'P 1'
#
loop_
_entity.id
_entity.type
_entity.pdbx_description
1 polymer ?
#
loop_
_entity_poly.entity_id
_entity_poly.type
_entity_poly.pdbx_seq_one_letter_code
_entity_poly.pdbx_strand_id
1 'polypeptide(L)'
;MAGRKGMDEELISKKELLETFGISYGALYRWKRMGLIPEAWFLRRSTSTGQETFFRRDQICQRIRLILDNKEHQTLDELAASLAEKRQTVLARRKLIIETAYGRREFPLEEVRSAVVAEGTHQEDVLQLLKEITL
;
A
#
# COMPACT_ATOMS: atom_id res chain seq x y z
N MET A 1 -12.96 -19.73 -8.21
CA MET A 1 -12.74 -19.56 -7.88
C MET A 1 -12.54 -18.83 -7.11
N ALA A 2 -12.90 -18.70 -6.81
CA ALA A 2 -12.79 -17.78 -5.97
C ALA A 2 -11.83 -17.90 -4.96
N GLY A 3 -11.77 -18.88 -4.40
CA GLY A 3 -10.92 -19.02 -3.29
C GLY A 3 -9.55 -18.57 -3.46
N ARG A 4 -8.99 -18.73 -4.56
CA ARG A 4 -7.66 -18.42 -4.70
C ARG A 4 -7.34 -17.03 -4.52
N LYS A 5 -8.27 -16.20 -4.49
CA LYS A 5 -7.97 -14.88 -4.38
C LYS A 5 -7.23 -14.51 -3.22
N GLY A 6 -7.47 -15.05 -2.09
CA GLY A 6 -6.78 -14.71 -0.90
C GLY A 6 -5.31 -14.96 -0.99
N MET A 7 -4.94 -15.94 -1.73
CA MET A 7 -3.55 -16.28 -1.81
C MET A 7 -2.89 -15.59 -2.96
N ASP A 8 -3.54 -15.58 -4.10
CA ASP A 8 -2.96 -15.02 -5.27
C ASP A 8 -3.62 -13.76 -5.60
N GLU A 9 -3.17 -12.69 -5.02
CA GLU A 9 -3.75 -11.42 -5.34
C GLU A 9 -3.55 -11.14 -6.80
N GLU A 10 -4.62 -10.80 -7.44
CA GLU A 10 -4.56 -10.47 -8.84
C GLU A 10 -3.90 -9.12 -9.04
N LEU A 11 -3.01 -9.04 -9.98
CA LEU A 11 -2.32 -7.81 -10.29
C LEU A 11 -2.87 -7.20 -11.57
N ILE A 12 -2.78 -5.88 -11.67
CA ILE A 12 -3.15 -5.17 -12.87
C ILE A 12 -1.95 -4.31 -13.26
N SER A 13 -1.60 -4.30 -14.54
CA SER A 13 -0.47 -3.50 -14.98
C SER A 13 -0.85 -2.03 -14.99
N LYS A 14 0.16 -1.16 -14.91
CA LYS A 14 -0.08 0.27 -14.97
C LYS A 14 -0.80 0.64 -16.26
N LYS A 15 -0.38 0.07 -17.38
CA LYS A 15 -0.98 0.37 -18.65
C LYS A 15 -2.46 0.00 -18.68
N GLU A 16 -2.78 -1.18 -18.21
CA GLU A 16 -4.15 -1.64 -18.16
C GLU A 16 -4.99 -0.80 -17.23
N LEU A 17 -4.40 -0.38 -16.10
CA LEU A 17 -5.07 0.45 -15.14
C LEU A 17 -5.47 1.80 -15.74
N LEU A 18 -4.54 2.43 -16.46
CA LEU A 18 -4.82 3.71 -17.08
C LEU A 18 -5.94 3.59 -18.12
N GLU A 19 -5.93 2.50 -18.87
CA GLU A 19 -6.94 2.27 -19.87
C GLU A 19 -8.31 2.00 -19.27
N THR A 20 -8.32 1.21 -18.21
CA THR A 20 -9.57 0.82 -17.55
C THR A 20 -10.33 2.02 -17.01
N PHE A 21 -9.62 2.95 -16.39
CA PHE A 21 -10.26 4.12 -15.79
C PHE A 21 -10.20 5.37 -16.64
N GLY A 22 -9.55 5.29 -17.81
CA GLY A 22 -9.45 6.45 -18.67
C GLY A 22 -8.67 7.60 -18.05
N ILE A 23 -7.67 7.30 -17.25
CA ILE A 23 -6.87 8.33 -16.59
C ILE A 23 -5.51 8.42 -17.24
N SER A 24 -4.86 9.57 -17.10
CA SER A 24 -3.56 9.78 -17.72
C SER A 24 -2.44 9.36 -16.78
N TYR A 25 -1.29 9.11 -17.39
CA TYR A 25 -0.07 8.83 -16.67
C TYR A 25 0.21 9.96 -15.67
N GLY A 26 0.06 11.19 -16.14
CA GLY A 26 0.32 12.33 -15.26
C GLY A 26 -0.59 12.39 -14.07
N ALA A 27 -1.86 12.03 -14.24
CA ALA A 27 -2.80 12.01 -13.13
C ALA A 27 -2.39 10.99 -12.08
N LEU A 28 -2.03 9.80 -12.55
CA LEU A 28 -1.62 8.73 -11.65
C LEU A 28 -0.42 9.15 -10.79
N TYR A 29 0.58 9.73 -11.41
CA TYR A 29 1.79 10.12 -10.68
C TYR A 29 1.59 11.37 -9.84
N ARG A 30 0.65 12.23 -10.23
CA ARG A 30 0.28 13.35 -9.38
C ARG A 30 -0.37 12.84 -8.10
N TRP A 31 -1.26 11.87 -8.22
CA TRP A 31 -1.91 11.27 -7.05
C TRP A 31 -0.90 10.57 -6.15
N LYS A 32 0.12 9.98 -6.75
CA LYS A 32 1.19 9.38 -5.97
C LYS A 32 1.92 10.45 -5.15
N ARG A 33 2.26 11.57 -5.78
CA ARG A 33 2.97 12.66 -5.09
C ARG A 33 2.12 13.27 -3.99
N MET A 34 0.81 13.31 -4.19
CA MET A 34 -0.10 13.87 -3.18
C MET A 34 -0.35 12.93 -2.02
N GLY A 35 0.12 11.70 -2.10
CA GLY A 35 -0.13 10.73 -1.05
C GLY A 35 -1.45 10.00 -1.16
N LEU A 36 -2.17 10.20 -2.28
CA LEU A 36 -3.44 9.49 -2.49
C LEU A 36 -3.20 8.03 -2.82
N ILE A 37 -2.10 7.74 -3.50
CA ILE A 37 -1.71 6.37 -3.80
C ILE A 37 -0.32 6.16 -3.22
N PRO A 38 -0.20 5.31 -2.18
CA PRO A 38 1.10 5.10 -1.53
C PRO A 38 2.12 4.52 -2.50
N GLU A 39 3.35 4.95 -2.35
CA GLU A 39 4.42 4.47 -3.21
C GLU A 39 4.60 2.96 -3.11
N ALA A 40 4.37 2.41 -1.93
CA ALA A 40 4.52 0.98 -1.72
C ALA A 40 3.56 0.14 -2.58
N TRP A 41 2.52 0.75 -3.11
CA TRP A 41 1.56 0.04 -3.95
C TRP A 41 2.07 -0.15 -5.38
N PHE A 42 3.11 0.59 -5.77
CA PHE A 42 3.71 0.49 -7.09
C PHE A 42 4.70 -0.67 -7.10
N LEU A 43 4.29 -1.80 -7.65
CA LEU A 43 5.09 -3.01 -7.65
C LEU A 43 5.82 -3.13 -8.97
N ARG A 44 7.14 -3.07 -8.93
CA ARG A 44 7.94 -3.16 -10.14
C ARG A 44 8.36 -4.58 -10.38
N ARG A 45 8.17 -5.05 -11.60
CA ARG A 45 8.50 -6.42 -11.98
C ARG A 45 9.26 -6.41 -13.28
N SER A 46 10.19 -7.33 -13.42
CA SER A 46 10.92 -7.51 -14.67
C SER A 46 10.07 -8.33 -15.62
N THR A 47 10.00 -7.91 -16.87
CA THR A 47 9.29 -8.64 -17.89
C THR A 47 10.20 -8.81 -19.08
N SER A 48 9.73 -9.51 -20.10
CA SER A 48 10.53 -9.74 -21.30
C SER A 48 10.86 -8.44 -22.03
N THR A 49 10.07 -7.40 -21.83
CA THR A 49 10.30 -6.13 -22.49
C THR A 49 10.92 -5.09 -21.57
N GLY A 50 11.35 -5.48 -20.36
CA GLY A 50 11.95 -4.57 -19.41
C GLY A 50 11.18 -4.59 -18.11
N GLN A 51 11.18 -3.47 -17.40
CA GLN A 51 10.46 -3.39 -16.14
C GLN A 51 9.08 -2.80 -16.34
N GLU A 52 8.11 -3.38 -15.67
CA GLU A 52 6.75 -2.86 -15.68
C GLU A 52 6.27 -2.67 -14.25
N THR A 53 5.34 -1.75 -14.08
CA THR A 53 4.74 -1.47 -12.79
C THR A 53 3.37 -2.12 -12.73
N PHE A 54 3.12 -2.79 -11.62
CA PHE A 54 1.84 -3.46 -11.38
C PHE A 54 1.28 -2.99 -10.04
N PHE A 55 0.00 -3.22 -9.85
CA PHE A 55 -0.68 -2.89 -8.60
C PHE A 55 -1.55 -4.09 -8.23
N ARG A 56 -1.88 -4.20 -6.96
CA ARG A 56 -2.88 -5.19 -6.56
C ARG A 56 -4.22 -4.69 -7.04
N ARG A 57 -4.88 -5.46 -7.85
CA ARG A 57 -6.07 -5.02 -8.58
C ARG A 57 -7.15 -4.46 -7.67
N ASP A 58 -7.55 -5.21 -6.66
CA ASP A 58 -8.63 -4.77 -5.79
C ASP A 58 -8.30 -3.49 -5.07
N GLN A 59 -7.09 -3.42 -4.55
CA GLN A 59 -6.64 -2.29 -3.77
C GLN A 59 -6.60 -1.00 -4.59
N ILE A 60 -5.97 -1.07 -5.75
CA ILE A 60 -5.80 0.12 -6.57
C ILE A 60 -7.12 0.56 -7.20
N CYS A 61 -7.96 -0.38 -7.61
CA CYS A 61 -9.21 -0.03 -8.23
C CYS A 61 -10.13 0.67 -7.25
N GLN A 62 -10.16 0.21 -6.00
CA GLN A 62 -10.96 0.86 -4.97
C GLN A 62 -10.47 2.28 -4.73
N ARG A 63 -9.15 2.46 -4.69
CA ARG A 63 -8.59 3.77 -4.43
C ARG A 63 -8.87 4.74 -5.57
N ILE A 64 -8.76 4.29 -6.81
CA ILE A 64 -9.03 5.16 -7.94
C ILE A 64 -10.50 5.54 -7.98
N ARG A 65 -11.39 4.60 -7.68
CA ARG A 65 -12.81 4.93 -7.62
C ARG A 65 -13.08 5.97 -6.55
N LEU A 66 -12.43 5.83 -5.40
CA LEU A 66 -12.57 6.79 -4.32
C LEU A 66 -12.14 8.17 -4.76
N ILE A 67 -11.01 8.28 -5.45
CA ILE A 67 -10.51 9.55 -5.92
C ILE A 67 -11.46 10.16 -6.93
N LEU A 68 -11.93 9.36 -7.88
CA LEU A 68 -12.82 9.88 -8.91
C LEU A 68 -14.18 10.28 -8.35
N ASP A 69 -14.69 9.53 -7.38
CA ASP A 69 -15.98 9.83 -6.79
C ASP A 69 -15.94 11.05 -5.88
N ASN A 70 -14.78 11.33 -5.32
CA ASN A 70 -14.69 12.42 -4.35
C ASN A 70 -14.39 13.78 -4.94
N LYS A 71 -14.06 13.85 -6.24
CA LYS A 71 -13.67 15.10 -6.82
C LYS A 71 -14.71 16.19 -6.67
N GLU A 72 -15.98 15.84 -6.50
CA GLU A 72 -17.03 16.84 -6.35
C GLU A 72 -17.39 17.13 -4.91
N HIS A 73 -16.91 16.32 -3.98
CA HIS A 73 -17.27 16.45 -2.58
C HIS A 73 -16.21 17.15 -1.75
N GLN A 74 -14.97 16.99 -2.13
CA GLN A 74 -13.87 17.67 -1.44
C GLN A 74 -12.71 17.74 -2.41
N THR A 75 -11.76 18.60 -2.12
CA THR A 75 -10.60 18.72 -2.99
C THR A 75 -9.72 17.48 -2.82
N LEU A 76 -8.85 17.25 -3.79
CA LEU A 76 -7.91 16.13 -3.68
C LEU A 76 -6.97 16.33 -2.52
N ASP A 77 -6.61 17.57 -2.19
CA ASP A 77 -5.76 17.83 -1.03
C ASP A 77 -6.47 17.45 0.26
N GLU A 78 -7.75 17.76 0.36
CA GLU A 78 -8.54 17.40 1.53
C GLU A 78 -8.66 15.89 1.65
N LEU A 79 -8.87 15.22 0.53
CA LEU A 79 -8.96 13.76 0.54
C LEU A 79 -7.64 13.14 0.98
N ALA A 80 -6.52 13.67 0.48
CA ALA A 80 -5.21 13.16 0.86
C ALA A 80 -4.97 13.33 2.36
N ALA A 81 -5.34 14.49 2.91
CA ALA A 81 -5.18 14.75 4.34
C ALA A 81 -6.04 13.81 5.17
N SER A 82 -7.26 13.55 4.70
CA SER A 82 -8.17 12.65 5.40
C SER A 82 -7.62 11.23 5.44
N LEU A 83 -7.07 10.76 4.32
CA LEU A 83 -6.49 9.43 4.26
C LEU A 83 -5.25 9.32 5.15
N ALA A 84 -4.44 10.37 5.19
CA ALA A 84 -3.26 10.38 6.03
C ALA A 84 -3.63 10.32 7.50
N GLU A 85 -4.69 11.04 7.87
CA GLU A 85 -5.16 11.04 9.24
C GLU A 85 -5.70 9.68 9.65
N LYS A 86 -6.46 9.03 8.78
CA LYS A 86 -6.97 7.71 9.07
C LYS A 86 -5.85 6.70 9.22
N ARG A 87 -4.83 6.82 8.38
CA ARG A 87 -3.68 5.93 8.45
C ARG A 87 -2.97 6.08 9.78
N GLN A 88 -2.78 7.33 10.22
CA GLN A 88 -2.11 7.60 11.46
C GLN A 88 -2.90 7.03 12.64
N THR A 89 -4.23 7.17 12.59
CA THR A 89 -5.08 6.63 13.65
C THR A 89 -4.97 5.12 13.74
N VAL A 90 -4.96 4.44 12.59
CA VAL A 90 -4.83 2.98 12.57
C VAL A 90 -3.47 2.56 13.10
N LEU A 91 -2.40 3.25 12.68
CA LEU A 91 -1.06 2.91 13.14
C LEU A 91 -0.92 3.12 14.64
N ALA A 92 -1.56 4.16 15.17
CA ALA A 92 -1.47 4.45 16.60
C ALA A 92 -2.09 3.35 17.45
N ARG A 93 -3.01 2.58 16.86
CA ARG A 93 -3.66 1.49 17.59
C ARG A 93 -3.00 0.14 17.37
N ARG A 94 -2.10 0.02 16.39
CA ARG A 94 -1.43 -1.24 16.12
C ARG A 94 -0.27 -1.45 17.05
N LYS A 95 -0.09 -2.69 17.45
CA LYS A 95 1.05 -3.06 18.28
C LYS A 95 1.75 -4.24 17.68
N LEU A 96 3.06 -4.25 17.82
CA LEU A 96 3.86 -5.42 17.49
C LEU A 96 4.04 -6.20 18.78
N ILE A 97 3.56 -7.42 18.83
CA ILE A 97 3.64 -8.25 20.03
C ILE A 97 4.57 -9.40 19.73
N ILE A 98 5.61 -9.53 20.54
CA ILE A 98 6.59 -10.60 20.38
C ILE A 98 6.54 -11.45 21.65
N GLU A 99 6.24 -12.71 21.46
CA GLU A 99 6.15 -13.64 22.58
C GLU A 99 7.17 -14.75 22.42
N THR A 100 7.97 -14.98 23.45
CA THR A 100 8.98 -16.04 23.43
C THR A 100 8.84 -16.86 24.70
N ALA A 101 9.68 -17.89 24.83
CA ALA A 101 9.69 -18.68 26.04
C ALA A 101 10.06 -17.85 27.27
N TYR A 102 10.70 -16.70 27.05
CA TYR A 102 11.17 -15.86 28.15
C TYR A 102 10.26 -14.67 28.48
N GLY A 103 9.16 -14.54 27.74
CA GLY A 103 8.24 -13.48 28.04
C GLY A 103 7.62 -12.89 26.82
N ARG A 104 6.86 -11.84 27.06
CA ARG A 104 6.08 -11.19 26.01
C ARG A 104 6.39 -9.70 26.03
N ARG A 105 6.58 -9.11 24.87
CA ARG A 105 6.81 -7.68 24.75
C ARG A 105 5.89 -7.07 23.73
N GLU A 106 5.44 -5.86 23.99
CA GLU A 106 4.56 -5.14 23.09
C GLU A 106 5.19 -3.80 22.75
N PHE A 107 5.12 -3.43 21.49
CA PHE A 107 5.65 -2.17 21.02
C PHE A 107 4.58 -1.48 20.19
N PRO A 108 4.22 -0.22 20.49
CA PRO A 108 3.34 0.52 19.59
C PRO A 108 4.00 0.59 18.23
N LEU A 109 3.27 0.24 17.19
CA LEU A 109 3.88 0.14 15.88
C LEU A 109 4.44 1.49 15.41
N GLU A 110 3.83 2.59 15.83
CA GLU A 110 4.31 3.90 15.44
C GLU A 110 5.69 4.23 16.02
N GLU A 111 6.11 3.51 17.07
CA GLU A 111 7.41 3.70 17.68
C GLU A 111 8.49 2.80 17.13
N VAL A 112 8.11 1.83 16.30
CA VAL A 112 9.07 0.90 15.73
C VAL A 112 9.78 1.58 14.58
N ARG A 113 11.11 1.68 14.68
CA ARG A 113 11.91 2.34 13.65
C ARG A 113 12.46 1.38 12.61
N SER A 114 12.60 0.13 12.99
CA SER A 114 13.16 -0.87 12.08
C SER A 114 12.71 -2.24 12.52
N ALA A 115 12.37 -3.08 11.57
CA ALA A 115 12.03 -4.46 11.84
C ALA A 115 12.57 -5.28 10.68
N VAL A 116 13.51 -6.17 10.97
CA VAL A 116 14.11 -6.99 9.94
C VAL A 116 14.13 -8.44 10.40
N VAL A 117 14.07 -9.34 9.42
CA VAL A 117 14.30 -10.75 9.65
C VAL A 117 15.66 -11.05 9.08
N ALA A 118 16.56 -11.60 9.89
CA ALA A 118 17.94 -11.83 9.47
C ALA A 118 18.25 -13.32 9.49
N GLU A 119 18.98 -13.75 8.46
CA GLU A 119 19.46 -15.11 8.38
C GLU A 119 20.88 -15.05 7.87
N GLY A 120 21.85 -15.34 8.73
CA GLY A 120 23.27 -15.18 8.38
C GLY A 120 23.54 -13.72 8.08
N THR A 121 24.07 -13.46 6.88
CA THR A 121 24.33 -12.09 6.47
C THR A 121 23.14 -11.49 5.71
N HIS A 122 22.10 -12.27 5.48
CA HIS A 122 20.94 -11.80 4.74
C HIS A 122 19.92 -11.17 5.70
N GLN A 123 19.41 -10.01 5.33
CA GLN A 123 18.39 -9.34 6.14
C GLN A 123 17.24 -8.90 5.24
N GLU A 124 16.06 -9.04 5.75
CA GLU A 124 14.87 -8.64 5.02
C GLU A 124 14.06 -7.68 5.88
N ASP A 125 13.77 -6.51 5.34
CA ASP A 125 13.02 -5.48 6.06
C ASP A 125 11.54 -5.84 6.01
N VAL A 126 10.93 -6.00 7.16
CA VAL A 126 9.51 -6.34 7.24
C VAL A 126 8.67 -5.21 7.83
N LEU A 127 9.29 -4.07 8.14
CA LEU A 127 8.55 -2.97 8.74
C LEU A 127 7.47 -2.44 7.84
N GLN A 128 7.73 -2.38 6.55
CA GLN A 128 6.76 -1.90 5.58
C GLN A 128 5.51 -2.77 5.59
N LEU A 129 5.69 -4.07 5.69
CA LEU A 129 4.57 -5.00 5.75
C LEU A 129 3.74 -4.77 7.01
N LEU A 130 4.41 -4.54 8.13
CA LEU A 130 3.74 -4.35 9.41
C LEU A 130 2.91 -3.07 9.41
N LYS A 131 3.34 -2.07 8.67
CA LYS A 131 2.67 -0.79 8.63
C LYS A 131 1.70 -0.65 7.46
N GLU A 132 1.58 -1.67 6.65
CA GLU A 132 0.70 -1.60 5.49
C GLU A 132 -0.75 -1.52 5.90
N ILE A 133 -1.46 -0.54 5.37
CA ILE A 133 -2.87 -0.30 5.67
C ILE A 133 -3.61 -0.05 4.38
N THR A 134 -4.71 -0.76 4.18
CA THR A 134 -5.59 -0.51 3.05
C THR A 134 -6.78 0.29 3.58
N LEU A 135 -6.95 1.48 3.05
CA LEU A 135 -8.04 2.35 3.49
C LEU A 135 -9.12 2.48 2.43
#